data_d70230bd04440b015fbf9f67fedf93d5
#
_entry.id   d70230bd04440b015fbf9f67fedf93d5
#
_cell.length_a   1.000
_cell.length_b   1.000
_cell.length_c   1.000
_cell.angle_alpha   90.00
_cell.angle_beta   90.00
_cell.angle_gamma   90.00
#
_symmetry.space_group_name_H-M   'P 1'
#
loop_
_entity.id
_entity.type
_entity.pdbx_description
1 polymer ?
#
loop_
_entity_poly.entity_id
_entity_poly.type
_entity_poly.pdbx_seq_one_letter_code
_entity_poly.pdbx_strand_id
1 'polypeptide(L)'
;MSGLRVLGDEAVHGLLIALPKSEILVLQGVVEKALHGFSTAKEREHQPEAAVINRPEGQKVLFRLFTSPSAVGTKIIVEPATDPTTGNRPPLHGVLVICDNSGIARGLVNAEEVTAFRTSLSAIIPWSWRKRVDHILVFGAGKQALWHIRLALALRGDEIKSVTVVNRSLGHAVALVNRLKEENRTYWKSQAEIFSHDATDNSGVDARLAEADAVFCTVPSQEVLFTVDALNLESRRNMPYVSAIGSWQPQMIELDPLLLVRAATASTKAYILVDDRNAFQSHTGEGVRSGLNTEQVLELGKAVELRRKGTASYKTDLDDWLRDDLVVYKSVGVSLTDLAIGEAMLKRADQMGIGSLVPGF
;
A
#
# COMPACT_ATOMS: atom_id res chain seq x y z
N MET A 1 11.79 -28.98 5.58
CA MET A 1 10.86 -30.05 5.22
C MET A 1 10.56 -29.94 3.74
N SER A 2 10.69 -31.03 3.00
CA SER A 2 10.41 -31.06 1.55
C SER A 2 8.91 -31.27 1.34
N GLY A 3 8.21 -30.24 0.91
CA GLY A 3 6.78 -30.30 0.60
C GLY A 3 6.23 -28.92 0.24
N LEU A 4 5.08 -28.90 -0.42
CA LEU A 4 4.35 -27.71 -0.79
C LEU A 4 3.44 -27.28 0.37
N ARG A 5 3.58 -26.04 0.83
CA ARG A 5 2.69 -25.42 1.83
C ARG A 5 1.55 -24.68 1.16
N VAL A 6 0.32 -24.92 1.59
CA VAL A 6 -0.88 -24.22 1.10
C VAL A 6 -1.46 -23.36 2.22
N LEU A 7 -1.59 -22.05 1.98
CA LEU A 7 -2.15 -21.06 2.90
C LEU A 7 -3.37 -20.39 2.27
N GLY A 8 -4.56 -20.76 2.72
CA GLY A 8 -5.82 -20.10 2.34
C GLY A 8 -6.00 -18.75 3.03
N ASP A 9 -7.10 -18.05 2.72
CA ASP A 9 -7.41 -16.70 3.20
C ASP A 9 -7.39 -16.61 4.74
N GLU A 10 -8.12 -17.51 5.43
CA GLU A 10 -8.18 -17.54 6.89
C GLU A 10 -6.81 -17.77 7.55
N ALA A 11 -5.99 -18.65 6.96
CA ALA A 11 -4.67 -18.93 7.49
C ALA A 11 -3.74 -17.70 7.36
N VAL A 12 -3.74 -17.04 6.19
CA VAL A 12 -2.96 -15.82 5.96
C VAL A 12 -3.47 -14.70 6.86
N HIS A 13 -4.79 -14.50 6.93
CA HIS A 13 -5.40 -13.50 7.80
C HIS A 13 -5.00 -13.71 9.26
N GLY A 14 -5.14 -14.93 9.78
CA GLY A 14 -4.79 -15.25 11.17
C GLY A 14 -3.30 -15.03 11.49
N LEU A 15 -2.41 -15.33 10.53
CA LEU A 15 -0.97 -15.05 10.66
C LEU A 15 -0.65 -13.56 10.74
N LEU A 16 -1.43 -12.71 10.08
CA LEU A 16 -1.15 -11.28 9.94
C LEU A 16 -1.82 -10.41 11.01
N ILE A 17 -3.09 -10.71 11.38
CA ILE A 17 -3.87 -9.85 12.28
C ILE A 17 -3.32 -9.81 13.71
N ALA A 18 -2.74 -10.91 14.17
CA ALA A 18 -2.20 -11.07 15.52
C ALA A 18 -0.70 -10.70 15.63
N LEU A 19 -0.10 -10.11 14.59
CA LEU A 19 1.29 -9.71 14.62
C LEU A 19 1.53 -8.61 15.68
N PRO A 20 2.45 -8.79 16.61
CA PRO A 20 2.88 -7.71 17.48
C PRO A 20 3.69 -6.66 16.68
N LYS A 21 3.72 -5.43 17.18
CA LYS A 21 4.45 -4.30 16.57
C LYS A 21 5.89 -4.68 16.17
N SER A 22 6.60 -5.42 17.02
CA SER A 22 7.98 -5.84 16.74
C SER A 22 8.09 -6.72 15.48
N GLU A 23 7.15 -7.63 15.26
CA GLU A 23 7.13 -8.49 14.08
C GLU A 23 6.67 -7.75 12.83
N ILE A 24 5.71 -6.80 12.95
CA ILE A 24 5.35 -5.90 11.85
C ILE A 24 6.58 -5.10 11.39
N LEU A 25 7.40 -4.59 12.32
CA LEU A 25 8.65 -3.88 11.99
C LEU A 25 9.67 -4.79 11.30
N VAL A 26 9.75 -6.08 11.67
CA VAL A 26 10.58 -7.05 10.94
C VAL A 26 10.08 -7.22 9.51
N LEU A 27 8.77 -7.37 9.28
CA LEU A 27 8.20 -7.47 7.94
C LEU A 27 8.34 -6.17 7.14
N GLN A 28 8.26 -5.01 7.80
CA GLN A 28 8.59 -3.73 7.19
C GLN A 28 10.03 -3.73 6.66
N GLY A 29 10.98 -4.20 7.45
CA GLY A 29 12.37 -4.35 7.03
C GLY A 29 12.56 -5.31 5.85
N VAL A 30 11.72 -6.35 5.75
CA VAL A 30 11.68 -7.26 4.59
C VAL A 30 11.22 -6.52 3.32
N VAL A 31 10.16 -5.72 3.41
CA VAL A 31 9.67 -4.88 2.29
C VAL A 31 10.69 -3.81 1.91
N GLU A 32 11.27 -3.12 2.89
CA GLU A 32 12.33 -2.13 2.66
C GLU A 32 13.53 -2.74 1.92
N LYS A 33 13.94 -3.95 2.29
CA LYS A 33 15.04 -4.66 1.61
C LYS A 33 14.68 -5.01 0.17
N ALA A 34 13.45 -5.47 -0.10
CA ALA A 34 12.99 -5.77 -1.45
C ALA A 34 12.96 -4.51 -2.32
N LEU A 35 12.39 -3.40 -1.82
CA LEU A 35 12.34 -2.12 -2.52
C LEU A 35 13.75 -1.53 -2.73
N HIS A 36 14.64 -1.65 -1.75
CA HIS A 36 16.04 -1.23 -1.88
C HIS A 36 16.73 -2.02 -3.00
N GLY A 37 16.62 -3.34 -3.02
CA GLY A 37 17.18 -4.18 -4.09
C GLY A 37 16.65 -3.78 -5.47
N PHE A 38 15.35 -3.55 -5.57
CA PHE A 38 14.68 -3.12 -6.81
C PHE A 38 15.20 -1.75 -7.30
N SER A 39 15.35 -0.78 -6.41
CA SER A 39 15.71 0.60 -6.77
C SER A 39 17.22 0.82 -6.96
N THR A 40 18.09 0.07 -6.29
CA THR A 40 19.50 0.42 -6.17
C THR A 40 20.48 -0.71 -6.50
N ALA A 41 20.04 -1.98 -6.47
CA ALA A 41 20.90 -3.15 -6.67
C ALA A 41 20.61 -3.93 -7.95
N LYS A 42 20.06 -3.26 -8.98
CA LYS A 42 19.73 -3.83 -10.31
C LYS A 42 18.68 -4.95 -10.29
N GLU A 43 18.03 -5.23 -9.18
CA GLU A 43 17.01 -6.29 -9.10
C GLU A 43 15.85 -6.05 -10.07
N ARG A 44 15.59 -4.77 -10.42
CA ARG A 44 14.64 -4.37 -11.46
C ARG A 44 14.91 -5.03 -12.81
N GLU A 45 16.17 -5.17 -13.21
CA GLU A 45 16.58 -5.76 -14.50
C GLU A 45 16.17 -7.25 -14.62
N HIS A 46 15.89 -7.88 -13.48
CA HIS A 46 15.50 -9.29 -13.39
C HIS A 46 13.98 -9.47 -13.14
N GLN A 47 13.20 -8.37 -13.07
CA GLN A 47 11.76 -8.47 -12.88
C GLN A 47 11.03 -8.42 -14.22
N PRO A 48 10.27 -9.46 -14.58
CA PRO A 48 9.44 -9.44 -15.78
C PRO A 48 8.33 -8.40 -15.68
N GLU A 49 7.88 -7.89 -16.83
CA GLU A 49 6.71 -7.02 -16.89
C GLU A 49 5.44 -7.78 -16.49
N ALA A 50 4.49 -7.06 -15.89
CA ALA A 50 3.19 -7.61 -15.57
C ALA A 50 2.37 -7.81 -16.84
N ALA A 51 1.73 -8.98 -16.98
CA ALA A 51 0.80 -9.24 -18.07
C ALA A 51 -0.64 -9.01 -17.61
N VAL A 52 -1.38 -8.17 -18.35
CA VAL A 52 -2.81 -7.90 -18.10
C VAL A 52 -3.60 -8.41 -19.29
N ILE A 53 -4.55 -9.32 -19.03
CA ILE A 53 -5.45 -9.85 -20.04
C ILE A 53 -6.86 -9.34 -19.75
N ASN A 54 -7.44 -8.61 -20.71
CA ASN A 54 -8.83 -8.19 -20.66
C ASN A 54 -9.66 -9.17 -21.51
N ARG A 55 -10.63 -9.84 -20.88
CA ARG A 55 -11.55 -10.73 -21.58
C ARG A 55 -12.73 -9.93 -22.11
N PRO A 56 -13.35 -10.36 -23.23
CA PRO A 56 -14.48 -9.66 -23.84
C PRO A 56 -15.65 -9.43 -22.87
N GLU A 57 -15.85 -10.36 -21.94
CA GLU A 57 -16.94 -10.32 -20.95
C GLU A 57 -16.67 -9.33 -19.80
N GLY A 58 -15.52 -8.62 -19.83
CA GLY A 58 -15.14 -7.62 -18.82
C GLY A 58 -14.32 -8.15 -17.65
N GLN A 59 -14.02 -9.45 -17.62
CA GLN A 59 -13.07 -10.02 -16.67
C GLN A 59 -11.65 -9.55 -16.99
N LYS A 60 -10.86 -9.23 -15.94
CA LYS A 60 -9.43 -8.94 -16.06
C LYS A 60 -8.61 -9.98 -15.32
N VAL A 61 -7.54 -10.45 -15.97
CA VAL A 61 -6.57 -11.36 -15.34
C VAL A 61 -5.22 -10.68 -15.35
N LEU A 62 -4.62 -10.56 -14.15
CA LEU A 62 -3.32 -9.95 -13.95
C LEU A 62 -2.32 -11.02 -13.52
N PHE A 63 -1.25 -11.18 -14.29
CA PHE A 63 -0.10 -12.00 -13.94
C PHE A 63 1.06 -11.07 -13.54
N ARG A 64 1.49 -11.16 -12.30
CA ARG A 64 2.68 -10.46 -11.80
C ARG A 64 3.76 -11.48 -11.49
N LEU A 65 4.69 -11.59 -12.40
CA LEU A 65 5.86 -12.45 -12.27
C LEU A 65 6.88 -11.80 -11.31
N PHE A 66 7.67 -12.61 -10.65
CA PHE A 66 8.77 -12.17 -9.80
C PHE A 66 9.89 -13.18 -9.74
N THR A 67 11.11 -12.67 -9.62
CA THR A 67 12.32 -13.48 -9.40
C THR A 67 13.16 -12.85 -8.31
N SER A 68 13.98 -13.68 -7.66
CA SER A 68 15.04 -13.25 -6.75
C SER A 68 16.17 -14.29 -6.78
N PRO A 69 17.32 -14.02 -6.16
CA PRO A 69 18.37 -15.03 -6.05
C PRO A 69 17.94 -16.33 -5.34
N SER A 70 16.89 -16.28 -4.52
CA SER A 70 16.43 -17.42 -3.71
C SER A 70 15.13 -18.05 -4.19
N ALA A 71 14.30 -17.33 -4.97
CA ALA A 71 12.97 -17.78 -5.31
C ALA A 71 12.47 -17.20 -6.64
N VAL A 72 11.53 -17.90 -7.25
CA VAL A 72 10.80 -17.48 -8.46
C VAL A 72 9.31 -17.75 -8.27
N GLY A 73 8.46 -17.02 -8.98
CA GLY A 73 7.03 -17.32 -8.94
C GLY A 73 6.17 -16.31 -9.65
N THR A 74 4.91 -16.37 -9.34
CA THR A 74 3.91 -15.48 -9.91
C THR A 74 2.78 -15.21 -8.94
N LYS A 75 2.22 -14.00 -9.03
CA LYS A 75 0.91 -13.68 -8.48
C LYS A 75 -0.09 -13.67 -9.63
N ILE A 76 -1.16 -14.45 -9.49
CA ILE A 76 -2.30 -14.44 -10.39
C ILE A 76 -3.45 -13.77 -9.66
N ILE A 77 -4.04 -12.75 -10.26
CA ILE A 77 -5.26 -12.09 -9.75
C ILE A 77 -6.30 -12.08 -10.85
N VAL A 78 -7.52 -12.44 -10.49
CA VAL A 78 -8.69 -12.37 -11.36
C VAL A 78 -9.66 -11.34 -10.77
N GLU A 79 -9.91 -10.29 -11.53
CA GLU A 79 -10.97 -9.31 -11.27
C GLU A 79 -12.18 -9.72 -12.10
N PRO A 80 -13.28 -10.21 -11.48
CA PRO A 80 -14.46 -10.63 -12.20
C PRO A 80 -15.12 -9.48 -12.96
N ALA A 81 -15.88 -9.82 -13.99
CA ALA A 81 -16.74 -8.86 -14.68
C ALA A 81 -17.81 -8.31 -13.73
N THR A 82 -18.25 -7.08 -13.99
CA THR A 82 -19.42 -6.51 -13.30
C THR A 82 -20.67 -7.27 -13.76
N ASP A 83 -21.49 -7.70 -12.83
CA ASP A 83 -22.79 -8.31 -13.13
C ASP A 83 -23.68 -7.27 -13.86
N PRO A 84 -24.07 -7.50 -15.10
CA PRO A 84 -24.84 -6.53 -15.88
C PRO A 84 -26.26 -6.29 -15.33
N THR A 85 -26.77 -7.21 -14.52
CA THR A 85 -28.12 -7.13 -13.94
C THR A 85 -28.14 -6.30 -12.67
N THR A 86 -27.17 -6.51 -11.79
CA THR A 86 -27.11 -5.86 -10.47
C THR A 86 -26.16 -4.67 -10.41
N GLY A 87 -25.27 -4.51 -11.41
CA GLY A 87 -24.19 -3.53 -11.39
C GLY A 87 -23.09 -3.84 -10.36
N ASN A 88 -23.22 -4.95 -9.64
CA ASN A 88 -22.25 -5.35 -8.64
C ASN A 88 -21.06 -6.08 -9.27
N ARG A 89 -19.87 -5.80 -8.76
CA ARG A 89 -18.67 -6.56 -9.10
C ARG A 89 -18.34 -7.49 -7.94
N PRO A 90 -18.23 -8.81 -8.18
CA PRO A 90 -17.76 -9.74 -7.17
C PRO A 90 -16.34 -9.39 -6.71
N PRO A 91 -15.93 -9.82 -5.51
CA PRO A 91 -14.55 -9.63 -5.03
C PRO A 91 -13.54 -10.23 -6.01
N LEU A 92 -12.38 -9.58 -6.12
CA LEU A 92 -11.24 -10.18 -6.81
C LEU A 92 -10.66 -11.32 -5.97
N HIS A 93 -10.14 -12.33 -6.66
CA HIS A 93 -9.44 -13.44 -6.04
C HIS A 93 -8.07 -13.63 -6.65
N GLY A 94 -7.16 -14.23 -5.90
CA GLY A 94 -5.82 -14.50 -6.41
C GLY A 94 -4.99 -15.43 -5.57
N VAL A 95 -3.91 -15.89 -6.17
CA VAL A 95 -2.94 -16.80 -5.57
C VAL A 95 -1.52 -16.35 -5.88
N LEU A 96 -0.62 -16.50 -4.89
CA LEU A 96 0.82 -16.49 -5.07
C LEU A 96 1.30 -17.93 -5.22
N VAL A 97 2.03 -18.19 -6.29
CA VAL A 97 2.77 -19.45 -6.50
C VAL A 97 4.25 -19.14 -6.29
N ILE A 98 4.89 -19.79 -5.33
CA ILE A 98 6.29 -19.56 -4.97
C ILE A 98 7.06 -20.86 -5.10
N CYS A 99 8.13 -20.81 -5.89
CA CYS A 99 9.13 -21.87 -6.01
C CYS A 99 10.47 -21.37 -5.49
N ASP A 100 11.34 -22.27 -5.07
CA ASP A 100 12.74 -21.90 -4.82
C ASP A 100 13.50 -21.65 -6.14
N ASN A 101 14.76 -21.28 -6.05
CA ASN A 101 15.62 -21.00 -7.21
C ASN A 101 15.96 -22.23 -8.07
N SER A 102 15.60 -23.43 -7.62
CA SER A 102 15.72 -24.69 -8.40
C SER A 102 14.40 -25.04 -9.11
N GLY A 103 13.34 -24.23 -8.91
CA GLY A 103 12.01 -24.46 -9.49
C GLY A 103 11.12 -25.40 -8.66
N ILE A 104 11.57 -25.84 -7.48
CA ILE A 104 10.76 -26.69 -6.61
C ILE A 104 9.68 -25.83 -5.94
N ALA A 105 8.41 -26.22 -6.10
CA ALA A 105 7.30 -25.51 -5.50
C ALA A 105 7.37 -25.55 -3.97
N ARG A 106 7.27 -24.38 -3.35
CA ARG A 106 7.34 -24.16 -1.89
C ARG A 106 6.02 -23.75 -1.29
N GLY A 107 5.24 -22.97 -2.02
CA GLY A 107 3.98 -22.49 -1.48
C GLY A 107 2.95 -22.05 -2.50
N LEU A 108 1.68 -22.27 -2.12
CA LEU A 108 0.50 -21.61 -2.67
C LEU A 108 -0.09 -20.77 -1.56
N VAL A 109 -0.13 -19.45 -1.75
CA VAL A 109 -0.56 -18.52 -0.70
C VAL A 109 -1.69 -17.65 -1.24
N ASN A 110 -2.77 -17.46 -0.47
CA ASN A 110 -3.83 -16.51 -0.84
C ASN A 110 -3.23 -15.13 -1.10
N ALA A 111 -3.48 -14.59 -2.30
CA ALA A 111 -2.87 -13.35 -2.75
C ALA A 111 -3.60 -12.10 -2.25
N GLU A 112 -4.86 -12.20 -1.82
CA GLU A 112 -5.68 -11.05 -1.45
C GLU A 112 -5.18 -10.39 -0.17
N GLU A 113 -5.01 -11.19 0.89
CA GLU A 113 -4.50 -10.70 2.18
C GLU A 113 -3.05 -10.25 2.06
N VAL A 114 -2.19 -11.03 1.38
CA VAL A 114 -0.78 -10.66 1.14
C VAL A 114 -0.68 -9.35 0.37
N THR A 115 -1.47 -9.19 -0.72
CA THR A 115 -1.45 -7.96 -1.52
C THR A 115 -1.90 -6.74 -0.70
N ALA A 116 -2.96 -6.89 0.09
CA ALA A 116 -3.45 -5.80 0.91
C ALA A 116 -2.42 -5.43 1.99
N PHE A 117 -1.88 -6.40 2.68
CA PHE A 117 -0.87 -6.19 3.74
C PHE A 117 0.42 -5.56 3.21
N ARG A 118 1.05 -6.15 2.14
CA ARG A 118 2.34 -5.65 1.64
C ARG A 118 2.23 -4.24 1.03
N THR A 119 1.08 -3.93 0.38
CA THR A 119 0.85 -2.59 -0.21
C THR A 119 0.68 -1.55 0.90
N SER A 120 -0.14 -1.87 1.91
CA SER A 120 -0.31 -1.01 3.08
C SER A 120 1.02 -0.82 3.81
N LEU A 121 1.80 -1.88 3.97
CA LEU A 121 3.09 -1.81 4.64
C LEU A 121 4.07 -0.91 3.87
N SER A 122 4.08 -0.94 2.53
CA SER A 122 4.88 -0.04 1.69
C SER A 122 4.47 1.43 1.90
N ALA A 123 3.16 1.73 1.96
CA ALA A 123 2.65 3.08 2.20
C ALA A 123 2.92 3.56 3.65
N ILE A 124 2.94 2.64 4.61
CA ILE A 124 3.22 2.94 6.02
C ILE A 124 4.70 3.23 6.28
N ILE A 125 5.63 2.74 5.46
CA ILE A 125 7.06 3.02 5.62
C ILE A 125 7.32 4.54 5.69
N PRO A 126 7.02 5.37 4.66
CA PRO A 126 7.25 6.81 4.75
C PRO A 126 6.34 7.51 5.75
N TRP A 127 5.10 7.00 5.97
CA TRP A 127 4.23 7.51 7.01
C TRP A 127 4.82 7.32 8.42
N SER A 128 5.51 6.22 8.68
CA SER A 128 6.14 5.95 9.98
C SER A 128 7.25 6.97 10.33
N TRP A 129 7.76 7.67 9.34
CA TRP A 129 8.78 8.72 9.54
C TRP A 129 8.19 10.08 9.90
N ARG A 130 6.86 10.25 9.80
CA ARG A 130 6.17 11.51 10.10
C ARG A 130 6.27 11.86 11.59
N LYS A 131 6.44 13.15 11.88
CA LYS A 131 6.45 13.66 13.25
C LYS A 131 5.05 13.62 13.87
N ARG A 132 4.02 13.92 13.08
CA ARG A 132 2.62 13.94 13.52
C ARG A 132 1.78 12.97 12.71
N VAL A 133 0.84 12.32 13.41
CA VAL A 133 -0.09 11.35 12.83
C VAL A 133 -1.43 11.35 13.59
N ASP A 134 -1.80 12.49 14.18
CA ASP A 134 -2.96 12.61 15.08
C ASP A 134 -4.28 12.27 14.36
N HIS A 135 -4.44 12.76 13.12
CA HIS A 135 -5.68 12.65 12.35
C HIS A 135 -5.43 11.98 11.01
N ILE A 136 -6.07 10.84 10.80
CA ILE A 136 -5.96 10.05 9.58
C ILE A 136 -7.28 10.08 8.83
N LEU A 137 -7.25 10.41 7.54
CA LEU A 137 -8.37 10.30 6.61
C LEU A 137 -8.11 9.18 5.62
N VAL A 138 -9.09 8.30 5.39
CA VAL A 138 -8.96 7.15 4.48
C VAL A 138 -10.08 7.16 3.47
N PHE A 139 -9.76 7.29 2.19
CA PHE A 139 -10.71 7.10 1.11
C PHE A 139 -10.79 5.64 0.72
N GLY A 140 -12.01 5.09 0.79
CA GLY A 140 -12.31 3.69 0.51
C GLY A 140 -12.66 2.88 1.76
N ALA A 141 -13.37 1.77 1.55
CA ALA A 141 -13.79 0.85 2.61
C ALA A 141 -13.50 -0.63 2.26
N GLY A 142 -12.50 -0.87 1.40
CA GLY A 142 -12.07 -2.21 0.99
C GLY A 142 -10.93 -2.79 1.83
N LYS A 143 -10.38 -3.94 1.39
CA LYS A 143 -9.25 -4.61 2.06
C LYS A 143 -8.01 -3.71 2.18
N GLN A 144 -7.77 -2.81 1.23
CA GLN A 144 -6.64 -1.86 1.30
C GLN A 144 -6.85 -0.84 2.44
N ALA A 145 -8.03 -0.20 2.53
CA ALA A 145 -8.35 0.69 3.63
C ALA A 145 -8.22 -0.01 4.98
N LEU A 146 -8.76 -1.23 5.08
CA LEU A 146 -8.68 -2.05 6.28
C LEU A 146 -7.23 -2.26 6.74
N TRP A 147 -6.32 -2.69 5.84
CA TRP A 147 -4.93 -2.96 6.21
C TRP A 147 -4.10 -1.70 6.48
N HIS A 148 -4.37 -0.58 5.78
CA HIS A 148 -3.72 0.70 6.11
C HIS A 148 -4.05 1.13 7.54
N ILE A 149 -5.33 1.05 7.93
CA ILE A 149 -5.75 1.44 9.28
C ILE A 149 -5.22 0.46 10.33
N ARG A 150 -5.27 -0.85 10.08
CA ARG A 150 -4.72 -1.87 10.98
C ARG A 150 -3.24 -1.63 11.28
N LEU A 151 -2.44 -1.42 10.25
CA LEU A 151 -1.00 -1.16 10.41
C LEU A 151 -0.74 0.18 11.11
N ALA A 152 -1.52 1.21 10.81
CA ALA A 152 -1.39 2.49 11.49
C ALA A 152 -1.67 2.35 13.00
N LEU A 153 -2.77 1.70 13.38
CA LEU A 153 -3.12 1.45 14.78
C LEU A 153 -2.11 0.53 15.49
N ALA A 154 -1.64 -0.52 14.81
CA ALA A 154 -0.65 -1.45 15.38
C ALA A 154 0.73 -0.80 15.63
N LEU A 155 1.13 0.13 14.76
CA LEU A 155 2.47 0.75 14.83
C LEU A 155 2.50 2.03 15.68
N ARG A 156 1.48 2.87 15.57
CA ARG A 156 1.44 4.21 16.21
C ARG A 156 0.07 4.53 16.83
N GLY A 157 -0.70 3.52 17.25
CA GLY A 157 -2.05 3.71 17.78
C GLY A 157 -2.13 4.63 19.00
N ASP A 158 -1.06 4.75 19.78
CA ASP A 158 -0.99 5.64 20.96
C ASP A 158 -0.87 7.13 20.57
N GLU A 159 -0.47 7.42 19.33
CA GLU A 159 -0.31 8.78 18.82
C GLU A 159 -1.52 9.25 18.00
N ILE A 160 -2.34 8.31 17.50
CA ILE A 160 -3.49 8.60 16.66
C ILE A 160 -4.67 9.02 17.53
N LYS A 161 -5.27 10.18 17.24
CA LYS A 161 -6.48 10.67 17.90
C LYS A 161 -7.73 10.23 17.18
N SER A 162 -7.72 10.32 15.83
CA SER A 162 -8.87 9.90 15.04
C SER A 162 -8.50 9.29 13.70
N VAL A 163 -9.36 8.38 13.23
CA VAL A 163 -9.36 7.81 11.88
C VAL A 163 -10.75 8.01 11.30
N THR A 164 -10.85 8.67 10.15
CA THR A 164 -12.12 8.83 9.43
C THR A 164 -12.08 8.06 8.12
N VAL A 165 -13.03 7.16 7.93
CA VAL A 165 -13.22 6.38 6.70
C VAL A 165 -14.26 7.08 5.83
N VAL A 166 -13.85 7.57 4.67
CA VAL A 166 -14.69 8.23 3.66
C VAL A 166 -15.01 7.26 2.54
N ASN A 167 -16.29 7.01 2.27
CA ASN A 167 -16.68 6.12 1.18
C ASN A 167 -18.03 6.52 0.58
N ARG A 168 -18.22 6.30 -0.74
CA ARG A 168 -19.48 6.58 -1.44
C ARG A 168 -20.66 5.77 -0.89
N SER A 169 -20.41 4.53 -0.49
CA SER A 169 -21.38 3.73 0.24
C SER A 169 -21.13 3.89 1.73
N LEU A 170 -21.90 4.72 2.41
CA LEU A 170 -21.79 4.93 3.85
C LEU A 170 -21.94 3.61 4.62
N GLY A 171 -22.80 2.70 4.15
CA GLY A 171 -22.99 1.37 4.77
C GLY A 171 -21.69 0.55 4.80
N HIS A 172 -20.90 0.57 3.73
CA HIS A 172 -19.59 -0.11 3.71
C HIS A 172 -18.58 0.55 4.67
N ALA A 173 -18.58 1.90 4.75
CA ALA A 173 -17.73 2.61 5.70
C ALA A 173 -18.10 2.27 7.14
N VAL A 174 -19.39 2.25 7.48
CA VAL A 174 -19.89 1.86 8.81
C VAL A 174 -19.50 0.43 9.15
N ALA A 175 -19.65 -0.51 8.22
CA ALA A 175 -19.27 -1.91 8.43
C ALA A 175 -17.76 -2.03 8.71
N LEU A 176 -16.92 -1.35 7.92
CA LEU A 176 -15.48 -1.32 8.14
C LEU A 176 -15.11 -0.72 9.51
N VAL A 177 -15.71 0.40 9.88
CA VAL A 177 -15.49 1.08 11.17
C VAL A 177 -15.87 0.17 12.34
N ASN A 178 -17.01 -0.52 12.28
CA ASN A 178 -17.44 -1.44 13.33
C ASN A 178 -16.46 -2.60 13.49
N ARG A 179 -16.00 -3.18 12.38
CA ARG A 179 -14.96 -4.21 12.38
C ARG A 179 -13.66 -3.71 13.02
N LEU A 180 -13.18 -2.55 12.62
CA LEU A 180 -11.95 -1.96 13.16
C LEU A 180 -12.05 -1.65 14.66
N LYS A 181 -13.21 -1.19 15.14
CA LYS A 181 -13.45 -0.97 16.57
C LYS A 181 -13.38 -2.26 17.38
N GLU A 182 -13.92 -3.36 16.85
CA GLU A 182 -13.85 -4.67 17.51
C GLU A 182 -12.42 -5.21 17.51
N GLU A 183 -11.74 -5.15 16.37
CA GLU A 183 -10.34 -5.56 16.26
C GLU A 183 -9.42 -4.71 17.15
N ASN A 184 -9.67 -3.39 17.24
CA ASN A 184 -8.89 -2.51 18.10
C ASN A 184 -9.00 -2.88 19.58
N ARG A 185 -10.19 -3.24 20.06
CA ARG A 185 -10.37 -3.71 21.45
C ARG A 185 -9.56 -4.97 21.73
N THR A 186 -9.41 -5.83 20.74
CA THR A 186 -8.74 -7.14 20.90
C THR A 186 -7.23 -7.00 20.74
N TYR A 187 -6.76 -6.34 19.68
CA TYR A 187 -5.35 -6.42 19.24
C TYR A 187 -4.50 -5.20 19.62
N TRP A 188 -4.98 -3.98 19.33
CA TRP A 188 -4.11 -2.78 19.44
C TRP A 188 -4.39 -1.92 20.66
N LYS A 189 -5.62 -1.91 21.14
CA LYS A 189 -6.06 -1.14 22.32
C LYS A 189 -5.77 0.36 22.25
N SER A 190 -5.69 0.89 21.02
CA SER A 190 -5.53 2.30 20.77
C SER A 190 -6.75 3.09 21.25
N GLN A 191 -6.52 4.31 21.76
CA GLN A 191 -7.58 5.25 22.16
C GLN A 191 -8.11 6.06 20.98
N ALA A 192 -7.65 5.81 19.74
CA ALA A 192 -8.11 6.49 18.54
C ALA A 192 -9.62 6.32 18.33
N GLU A 193 -10.30 7.41 18.08
CA GLU A 193 -11.70 7.39 17.66
C GLU A 193 -11.79 7.05 16.17
N ILE A 194 -12.68 6.14 15.80
CA ILE A 194 -12.82 5.69 14.41
C ILE A 194 -14.22 6.06 13.91
N PHE A 195 -14.28 6.86 12.85
CA PHE A 195 -15.50 7.40 12.27
C PHE A 195 -15.71 6.93 10.83
N SER A 196 -16.96 6.93 10.39
CA SER A 196 -17.36 6.81 8.99
C SER A 196 -17.92 8.15 8.50
N HIS A 197 -17.65 8.47 7.22
CA HIS A 197 -18.16 9.68 6.59
C HIS A 197 -18.62 9.39 5.16
N ASP A 198 -19.70 10.08 4.74
CA ASP A 198 -20.23 9.96 3.38
C ASP A 198 -19.37 10.81 2.43
N ALA A 199 -18.87 10.19 1.36
CA ALA A 199 -18.07 10.88 0.35
C ALA A 199 -18.87 11.93 -0.46
N THR A 200 -20.21 11.92 -0.38
CA THR A 200 -21.07 12.91 -1.06
C THR A 200 -21.22 14.22 -0.27
N ASP A 201 -20.86 14.24 1.01
CA ASP A 201 -20.76 15.46 1.82
C ASP A 201 -19.41 16.14 1.59
N ASN A 202 -19.29 16.86 0.48
CA ASN A 202 -18.04 17.52 0.08
C ASN A 202 -17.50 18.45 1.17
N SER A 203 -18.38 19.27 1.79
CA SER A 203 -17.96 20.22 2.82
C SER A 203 -17.40 19.54 4.06
N GLY A 204 -18.00 18.43 4.46
CA GLY A 204 -17.52 17.62 5.57
C GLY A 204 -16.22 16.88 5.24
N VAL A 205 -16.03 16.45 4.01
CA VAL A 205 -14.78 15.85 3.52
C VAL A 205 -13.66 16.90 3.49
N ASP A 206 -13.92 18.09 2.93
CA ASP A 206 -12.94 19.18 2.86
C ASP A 206 -12.48 19.64 4.25
N ALA A 207 -13.41 19.77 5.20
CA ALA A 207 -13.07 20.12 6.58
C ALA A 207 -12.12 19.10 7.21
N ARG A 208 -12.33 17.79 6.95
CA ARG A 208 -11.46 16.73 7.45
C ARG A 208 -10.12 16.66 6.73
N LEU A 209 -10.09 16.91 5.41
CA LEU A 209 -8.85 17.02 4.63
C LEU A 209 -7.98 18.16 5.16
N ALA A 210 -8.57 19.31 5.48
CA ALA A 210 -7.86 20.45 6.04
C ALA A 210 -7.20 20.17 7.41
N GLU A 211 -7.66 19.18 8.16
CA GLU A 211 -7.15 18.81 9.49
C GLU A 211 -6.27 17.54 9.45
N ALA A 212 -6.37 16.72 8.41
CA ALA A 212 -5.69 15.42 8.36
C ALA A 212 -4.15 15.55 8.36
N ASP A 213 -3.46 14.85 9.25
CA ASP A 213 -2.00 14.69 9.20
C ASP A 213 -1.59 13.59 8.21
N ALA A 214 -2.51 12.67 7.91
CA ALA A 214 -2.31 11.65 6.87
C ALA A 214 -3.60 11.39 6.08
N VAL A 215 -3.45 11.22 4.75
CA VAL A 215 -4.54 10.85 3.85
C VAL A 215 -4.13 9.57 3.10
N PHE A 216 -4.93 8.52 3.24
CA PHE A 216 -4.74 7.27 2.52
C PHE A 216 -5.81 7.10 1.45
N CYS A 217 -5.42 7.21 0.17
CA CYS A 217 -6.28 6.97 -0.98
C CYS A 217 -6.17 5.52 -1.41
N THR A 218 -7.28 4.78 -1.31
CA THR A 218 -7.30 3.33 -1.54
C THR A 218 -8.43 2.92 -2.50
N VAL A 219 -8.81 3.82 -3.39
CA VAL A 219 -9.96 3.67 -4.30
C VAL A 219 -9.50 3.52 -5.75
N PRO A 220 -9.95 2.50 -6.48
CA PRO A 220 -9.69 2.39 -7.91
C PRO A 220 -10.55 3.43 -8.68
N SER A 221 -10.21 4.72 -8.58
CA SER A 221 -10.96 5.83 -9.15
C SER A 221 -10.52 6.18 -10.57
N GLN A 222 -11.43 6.75 -11.34
CA GLN A 222 -11.17 7.41 -12.64
C GLN A 222 -11.27 8.94 -12.54
N GLU A 223 -11.58 9.46 -11.35
CA GLU A 223 -11.69 10.87 -11.02
C GLU A 223 -10.87 11.16 -9.78
N VAL A 224 -10.38 12.40 -9.65
CA VAL A 224 -9.66 12.84 -8.46
C VAL A 224 -10.57 12.77 -7.24
N LEU A 225 -10.05 12.30 -6.12
CA LEU A 225 -10.82 12.15 -4.88
C LEU A 225 -11.04 13.49 -4.18
N PHE A 226 -10.11 14.41 -4.35
CA PHE A 226 -10.16 15.78 -3.81
C PHE A 226 -9.17 16.67 -4.57
N THR A 227 -9.41 17.97 -4.58
CA THR A 227 -8.51 18.96 -5.16
C THR A 227 -7.40 19.33 -4.17
N VAL A 228 -6.29 19.86 -4.67
CA VAL A 228 -5.19 20.34 -3.82
C VAL A 228 -5.64 21.40 -2.82
N ASP A 229 -6.63 22.23 -3.18
CA ASP A 229 -7.14 23.30 -2.34
C ASP A 229 -7.85 22.78 -1.07
N ALA A 230 -8.49 21.60 -1.15
CA ALA A 230 -9.15 20.98 -0.01
C ALA A 230 -8.18 20.63 1.15
N LEU A 231 -6.89 20.47 0.85
CA LEU A 231 -5.86 20.27 1.88
C LEU A 231 -5.53 21.56 2.66
N ASN A 232 -5.95 22.71 2.19
CA ASN A 232 -5.71 24.03 2.81
C ASN A 232 -4.24 24.28 3.20
N LEU A 233 -3.31 23.94 2.30
CA LEU A 233 -1.87 23.89 2.57
C LEU A 233 -1.29 25.24 3.04
N GLU A 234 -1.84 26.39 2.56
CA GLU A 234 -1.35 27.72 2.91
C GLU A 234 -1.56 28.09 4.39
N SER A 235 -2.63 27.57 5.00
CA SER A 235 -3.02 27.88 6.38
C SER A 235 -2.54 26.85 7.40
N ARG A 236 -1.86 25.77 6.93
CA ARG A 236 -1.44 24.66 7.80
C ARG A 236 -0.14 24.94 8.52
N ARG A 237 -0.08 24.54 9.78
CA ARG A 237 1.17 24.49 10.55
C ARG A 237 1.95 23.21 10.30
N ASN A 238 1.27 22.11 9.99
CA ASN A 238 1.86 20.81 9.74
C ASN A 238 1.41 20.32 8.37
N MET A 239 2.35 19.97 7.53
CA MET A 239 2.06 19.45 6.20
C MET A 239 1.65 17.98 6.27
N PRO A 240 0.66 17.54 5.48
CA PRO A 240 0.18 16.17 5.52
C PRO A 240 1.10 15.20 4.78
N TYR A 241 0.97 13.94 5.16
CA TYR A 241 1.38 12.81 4.33
C TYR A 241 0.18 12.35 3.50
N VAL A 242 0.35 12.19 2.19
CA VAL A 242 -0.68 11.67 1.29
C VAL A 242 -0.18 10.43 0.59
N SER A 243 -0.86 9.29 0.71
CA SER A 243 -0.56 8.10 -0.07
C SER A 243 -1.70 7.72 -1.00
N ALA A 244 -1.40 7.26 -2.21
CA ALA A 244 -2.37 6.76 -3.17
C ALA A 244 -1.91 5.44 -3.77
N ILE A 245 -2.79 4.44 -3.73
CA ILE A 245 -2.46 3.06 -4.15
C ILE A 245 -3.49 2.45 -5.11
N GLY A 246 -4.63 3.10 -5.35
CA GLY A 246 -5.74 2.53 -6.11
C GLY A 246 -5.62 2.72 -7.62
N SER A 247 -4.94 3.76 -8.10
CA SER A 247 -4.71 3.98 -9.53
C SER A 247 -3.44 3.26 -10.01
N TRP A 248 -3.58 2.33 -10.96
CA TRP A 248 -2.51 1.49 -11.50
C TRP A 248 -2.59 1.31 -13.02
N GLN A 249 -3.47 2.06 -13.68
CA GLN A 249 -3.62 2.14 -15.14
C GLN A 249 -3.73 3.61 -15.55
N PRO A 250 -3.32 4.00 -16.78
CA PRO A 250 -3.26 5.41 -17.19
C PRO A 250 -4.59 6.17 -17.17
N GLN A 251 -5.72 5.46 -17.29
CA GLN A 251 -7.06 6.04 -17.17
C GLN A 251 -7.54 6.22 -15.75
N MET A 252 -6.85 5.63 -14.77
CA MET A 252 -7.20 5.71 -13.35
C MET A 252 -6.45 6.86 -12.70
N ILE A 253 -7.13 7.59 -11.81
CA ILE A 253 -6.58 8.74 -11.09
C ILE A 253 -7.24 8.85 -9.71
N GLU A 254 -6.45 9.05 -8.67
CA GLU A 254 -6.92 9.33 -7.31
C GLU A 254 -6.56 10.75 -6.87
N LEU A 255 -5.36 11.20 -7.23
CA LEU A 255 -4.81 12.48 -6.78
C LEU A 255 -4.90 13.54 -7.88
N ASP A 256 -5.17 14.77 -7.47
CA ASP A 256 -5.02 15.94 -8.33
C ASP A 256 -3.55 16.05 -8.82
N PRO A 257 -3.28 16.09 -10.13
CA PRO A 257 -1.93 16.27 -10.64
C PRO A 257 -1.23 17.53 -10.11
N LEU A 258 -1.99 18.59 -9.79
CA LEU A 258 -1.46 19.80 -9.19
C LEU A 258 -0.90 19.57 -7.78
N LEU A 259 -1.46 18.63 -7.02
CA LEU A 259 -0.92 18.22 -5.72
C LEU A 259 0.48 17.62 -5.88
N LEU A 260 0.69 16.78 -6.90
CA LEU A 260 1.99 16.19 -7.18
C LEU A 260 3.02 17.26 -7.57
N VAL A 261 2.64 18.16 -8.46
CA VAL A 261 3.51 19.28 -8.86
C VAL A 261 3.87 20.13 -7.64
N ARG A 262 2.89 20.49 -6.82
CA ARG A 262 3.12 21.27 -5.62
C ARG A 262 4.05 20.56 -4.63
N ALA A 263 3.85 19.28 -4.38
CA ALA A 263 4.69 18.50 -3.49
C ALA A 263 6.13 18.41 -4.01
N ALA A 264 6.32 18.18 -5.32
CA ALA A 264 7.64 18.06 -5.94
C ALA A 264 8.40 19.39 -6.08
N THR A 265 7.74 20.54 -5.93
CA THR A 265 8.31 21.89 -6.08
C THR A 265 8.33 22.68 -4.78
N ALA A 266 7.87 22.12 -3.67
CA ALA A 266 7.80 22.79 -2.37
C ALA A 266 9.18 23.23 -1.85
N SER A 267 10.23 22.48 -2.22
CA SER A 267 11.62 22.84 -1.94
C SER A 267 12.55 22.21 -3.00
N THR A 268 13.81 22.62 -3.02
CA THR A 268 14.83 22.04 -3.92
C THR A 268 15.16 20.57 -3.63
N LYS A 269 14.67 20.03 -2.52
CA LYS A 269 14.87 18.64 -2.07
C LYS A 269 13.54 17.92 -1.81
N ALA A 270 12.45 18.43 -2.37
CA ALA A 270 11.15 17.77 -2.33
C ALA A 270 11.00 16.85 -3.55
N TYR A 271 10.34 15.71 -3.34
CA TYR A 271 10.10 14.70 -4.36
C TYR A 271 8.69 14.13 -4.25
N ILE A 272 8.23 13.47 -5.30
CA ILE A 272 7.18 12.46 -5.18
C ILE A 272 7.84 11.14 -4.85
N LEU A 273 7.45 10.52 -3.74
CA LEU A 273 7.87 9.16 -3.42
C LEU A 273 7.07 8.15 -4.22
N VAL A 274 7.73 7.15 -4.77
CA VAL A 274 7.10 6.07 -5.52
C VAL A 274 7.76 4.73 -5.19
N ASP A 275 7.06 3.64 -5.41
CA ASP A 275 7.67 2.30 -5.36
C ASP A 275 8.40 1.95 -6.67
N ASP A 276 7.89 2.40 -7.82
CA ASP A 276 8.48 2.23 -9.14
C ASP A 276 8.30 3.50 -9.98
N ARG A 277 9.41 4.16 -10.31
CA ARG A 277 9.43 5.39 -11.08
C ARG A 277 8.91 5.22 -12.52
N ASN A 278 9.28 4.13 -13.17
CA ASN A 278 8.89 3.88 -14.54
C ASN A 278 7.38 3.61 -14.62
N ALA A 279 6.89 2.76 -13.72
CA ALA A 279 5.47 2.46 -13.63
C ALA A 279 4.63 3.70 -13.23
N PHE A 280 5.12 4.55 -12.34
CA PHE A 280 4.47 5.81 -11.99
C PHE A 280 4.26 6.70 -13.22
N GLN A 281 5.29 6.89 -14.03
CA GLN A 281 5.25 7.78 -15.20
C GLN A 281 4.46 7.24 -16.39
N SER A 282 4.25 5.91 -16.47
CA SER A 282 3.59 5.27 -17.62
C SER A 282 2.24 4.63 -17.31
N HIS A 283 2.00 4.24 -16.04
CA HIS A 283 0.83 3.43 -15.67
C HIS A 283 -0.12 4.12 -14.67
N THR A 284 0.10 5.39 -14.31
CA THR A 284 -0.84 6.10 -13.42
C THR A 284 -1.32 7.40 -14.07
N GLY A 285 -2.63 7.69 -13.96
CA GLY A 285 -3.20 8.89 -14.56
C GLY A 285 -2.62 10.17 -13.97
N GLU A 286 -2.41 10.22 -12.65
CA GLU A 286 -1.79 11.35 -11.97
C GLU A 286 -0.31 11.53 -12.36
N GLY A 287 0.44 10.45 -12.50
CA GLY A 287 1.83 10.49 -12.94
C GLY A 287 1.97 11.03 -14.36
N VAL A 288 1.18 10.47 -15.30
CA VAL A 288 1.16 10.91 -16.69
C VAL A 288 0.75 12.39 -16.83
N ARG A 289 -0.30 12.80 -16.11
CA ARG A 289 -0.88 14.16 -16.22
C ARG A 289 -0.09 15.22 -15.46
N SER A 290 0.70 14.85 -14.46
CA SER A 290 1.51 15.80 -13.69
C SER A 290 2.67 16.41 -14.49
N GLY A 291 3.15 15.71 -15.53
CA GLY A 291 4.29 16.14 -16.33
C GLY A 291 5.62 16.19 -15.57
N LEU A 292 5.71 15.56 -14.40
CA LEU A 292 6.92 15.54 -13.60
C LEU A 292 8.03 14.75 -14.31
N ASN A 293 9.25 15.29 -14.24
CA ASN A 293 10.43 14.60 -14.77
C ASN A 293 11.00 13.59 -13.74
N THR A 294 11.96 12.78 -14.18
CA THR A 294 12.57 11.74 -13.35
C THR A 294 13.32 12.26 -12.12
N GLU A 295 13.82 13.50 -12.17
CA GLU A 295 14.58 14.12 -11.06
C GLU A 295 13.67 14.53 -9.90
N GLN A 296 12.39 14.76 -10.19
CA GLN A 296 11.35 15.12 -9.22
C GLN A 296 10.70 13.89 -8.55
N VAL A 297 11.14 12.67 -8.92
CA VAL A 297 10.57 11.42 -8.44
C VAL A 297 11.65 10.58 -7.74
N LEU A 298 11.43 10.28 -6.47
CA LEU A 298 12.33 9.48 -5.63
C LEU A 298 11.70 8.11 -5.34
N GLU A 299 12.42 7.04 -5.66
CA GLU A 299 11.96 5.70 -5.30
C GLU A 299 12.15 5.44 -3.81
N LEU A 300 11.15 4.80 -3.19
CA LEU A 300 11.14 4.51 -1.75
C LEU A 300 12.35 3.66 -1.33
N GLY A 301 12.77 2.68 -2.15
CA GLY A 301 13.97 1.90 -1.88
C GLY A 301 15.24 2.77 -1.84
N LYS A 302 15.33 3.78 -2.69
CA LYS A 302 16.43 4.76 -2.68
C LYS A 302 16.34 5.70 -1.48
N ALA A 303 15.13 6.15 -1.11
CA ALA A 303 14.93 6.97 0.10
C ALA A 303 15.38 6.22 1.36
N VAL A 304 15.05 4.92 1.48
CA VAL A 304 15.52 4.05 2.57
C VAL A 304 17.06 3.98 2.61
N GLU A 305 17.71 3.83 1.46
CA GLU A 305 19.17 3.82 1.39
C GLU A 305 19.77 5.15 1.86
N LEU A 306 19.27 6.27 1.34
CA LEU A 306 19.76 7.61 1.65
C LEU A 306 19.62 7.94 3.14
N ARG A 307 18.51 7.54 3.76
CA ARG A 307 18.32 7.68 5.21
C ARG A 307 19.32 6.85 6.03
N ARG A 308 19.74 5.70 5.52
CA ARG A 308 20.70 4.82 6.22
C ARG A 308 22.16 5.24 6.00
N LYS A 309 22.52 5.64 4.77
CA LYS A 309 23.91 5.80 4.32
C LYS A 309 24.27 7.20 3.83
N GLY A 310 23.32 8.13 3.75
CA GLY A 310 23.55 9.49 3.26
C GLY A 310 24.57 10.27 4.10
N THR A 311 25.22 11.26 3.49
CA THR A 311 26.06 12.23 4.24
C THR A 311 25.22 12.94 5.30
N ALA A 312 25.84 13.40 6.38
CA ALA A 312 25.11 14.02 7.49
C ALA A 312 24.18 15.16 7.01
N SER A 313 24.67 16.07 6.15
CA SER A 313 23.86 17.18 5.61
C SER A 313 22.69 16.70 4.76
N TYR A 314 22.92 15.80 3.80
CA TYR A 314 21.83 15.30 2.93
C TYR A 314 20.80 14.51 3.71
N LYS A 315 21.26 13.72 4.68
CA LYS A 315 20.39 12.94 5.55
C LYS A 315 19.47 13.85 6.38
N THR A 316 20.00 14.93 6.95
CA THR A 316 19.22 15.90 7.73
C THR A 316 18.12 16.53 6.87
N ASP A 317 18.45 17.03 5.68
CA ASP A 317 17.48 17.66 4.78
C ASP A 317 16.38 16.68 4.30
N LEU A 318 16.77 15.44 3.97
CA LEU A 318 15.81 14.39 3.59
C LEU A 318 14.92 14.00 4.76
N ASP A 319 15.48 13.84 5.96
CA ASP A 319 14.73 13.49 7.16
C ASP A 319 13.77 14.61 7.57
N ASP A 320 14.17 15.88 7.47
CA ASP A 320 13.33 17.04 7.78
C ASP A 320 12.15 17.12 6.80
N TRP A 321 12.40 16.97 5.47
CA TRP A 321 11.34 16.91 4.48
C TRP A 321 10.38 15.75 4.76
N LEU A 322 10.86 14.54 4.97
CA LEU A 322 10.03 13.37 5.23
C LEU A 322 9.21 13.50 6.51
N ARG A 323 9.74 14.20 7.51
CA ARG A 323 9.12 14.36 8.83
C ARG A 323 8.05 15.43 8.90
N ASP A 324 8.31 16.59 8.30
CA ASP A 324 7.56 17.80 8.60
C ASP A 324 6.91 18.44 7.35
N ASP A 325 7.40 18.16 6.11
CA ASP A 325 6.88 18.78 4.89
C ASP A 325 5.76 17.97 4.21
N LEU A 326 5.20 18.52 3.11
CA LEU A 326 4.24 17.82 2.26
C LEU A 326 4.92 16.63 1.58
N VAL A 327 4.50 15.43 1.93
CA VAL A 327 5.01 14.18 1.33
C VAL A 327 3.87 13.45 0.63
N VAL A 328 4.05 13.21 -0.65
CA VAL A 328 3.14 12.39 -1.46
C VAL A 328 3.84 11.08 -1.83
N TYR A 329 3.21 9.95 -1.52
CA TYR A 329 3.65 8.62 -1.91
C TYR A 329 2.65 7.98 -2.88
N LYS A 330 3.13 7.57 -4.04
CA LYS A 330 2.32 6.84 -5.01
C LYS A 330 2.87 5.43 -5.24
N SER A 331 2.02 4.43 -4.99
CA SER A 331 2.34 3.03 -5.27
C SER A 331 1.62 2.55 -6.53
N VAL A 332 2.35 1.83 -7.37
CA VAL A 332 1.83 1.06 -8.52
C VAL A 332 1.89 -0.43 -8.22
N GLY A 333 2.79 -0.80 -7.36
CA GLY A 333 3.03 -2.15 -6.87
C GLY A 333 4.25 -2.80 -7.54
N VAL A 334 5.20 -3.20 -6.71
CA VAL A 334 6.39 -3.98 -7.10
C VAL A 334 6.18 -5.42 -6.69
N SER A 335 6.18 -6.34 -7.66
CA SER A 335 5.89 -7.77 -7.44
C SER A 335 6.89 -8.45 -6.51
N LEU A 336 8.12 -7.94 -6.42
CA LEU A 336 9.13 -8.42 -5.49
C LEU A 336 8.70 -8.29 -4.01
N THR A 337 7.83 -7.34 -3.69
CA THR A 337 7.26 -7.22 -2.34
C THR A 337 6.22 -8.30 -2.05
N ASP A 338 5.51 -8.79 -3.08
CA ASP A 338 4.60 -9.94 -2.95
C ASP A 338 5.41 -11.22 -2.63
N LEU A 339 6.53 -11.44 -3.33
CA LEU A 339 7.45 -12.54 -3.04
C LEU A 339 7.99 -12.45 -1.62
N ALA A 340 8.52 -11.29 -1.23
CA ALA A 340 9.17 -11.10 0.06
C ALA A 340 8.23 -11.39 1.24
N ILE A 341 6.98 -10.90 1.18
CA ILE A 341 5.97 -11.19 2.20
C ILE A 341 5.45 -12.63 2.08
N GLY A 342 5.27 -13.16 0.87
CA GLY A 342 4.87 -14.56 0.66
C GLY A 342 5.86 -15.54 1.29
N GLU A 343 7.17 -15.36 1.07
CA GLU A 343 8.23 -16.18 1.70
C GLU A 343 8.20 -16.04 3.24
N ALA A 344 8.02 -14.81 3.76
CA ALA A 344 7.92 -14.58 5.19
C ALA A 344 6.70 -15.29 5.81
N MET A 345 5.55 -15.30 5.11
CA MET A 345 4.36 -16.01 5.55
C MET A 345 4.56 -17.53 5.52
N LEU A 346 5.17 -18.08 4.48
CA LEU A 346 5.50 -19.52 4.42
C LEU A 346 6.40 -19.93 5.58
N LYS A 347 7.47 -19.17 5.82
CA LYS A 347 8.39 -19.42 6.94
C LYS A 347 7.68 -19.39 8.29
N ARG A 348 6.81 -18.38 8.51
CA ARG A 348 6.04 -18.27 9.74
C ARG A 348 5.05 -19.42 9.89
N ALA A 349 4.35 -19.78 8.83
CA ALA A 349 3.42 -20.90 8.79
C ALA A 349 4.11 -22.23 9.12
N ASP A 350 5.33 -22.46 8.61
CA ASP A 350 6.14 -23.63 8.95
C ASP A 350 6.49 -23.67 10.45
N GLN A 351 6.90 -22.56 11.02
CA GLN A 351 7.23 -22.44 12.44
C GLN A 351 6.04 -22.72 13.36
N MET A 352 4.83 -22.31 12.92
CA MET A 352 3.61 -22.44 13.72
C MET A 352 2.76 -23.67 13.36
N GLY A 353 3.16 -24.45 12.35
CA GLY A 353 2.39 -25.60 11.89
C GLY A 353 1.05 -25.23 11.23
N ILE A 354 0.93 -24.02 10.67
CA ILE A 354 -0.31 -23.49 10.05
C ILE A 354 -0.36 -23.82 8.55
N GLY A 355 -1.58 -24.04 8.05
CA GLY A 355 -1.84 -24.41 6.66
C GLY A 355 -1.64 -25.89 6.38
N SER A 356 -1.94 -26.32 5.14
CA SER A 356 -1.80 -27.70 4.71
C SER A 356 -0.42 -27.94 4.12
N LEU A 357 0.22 -29.06 4.47
CA LEU A 357 1.48 -29.50 3.88
C LEU A 357 1.21 -30.68 2.96
N VAL A 358 1.60 -30.57 1.69
CA VAL A 358 1.56 -31.65 0.71
C VAL A 358 2.97 -32.23 0.59
N PRO A 359 3.24 -33.40 1.19
CA PRO A 359 4.57 -34.02 1.15
C PRO A 359 4.89 -34.55 -0.23
N GLY A 360 6.17 -34.52 -0.60
CA GLY A 360 6.65 -35.13 -1.86
C GLY A 360 6.23 -34.41 -3.13
N PHE A 361 5.82 -33.15 -3.01
CA PHE A 361 5.50 -32.33 -4.18
C PHE A 361 6.77 -31.83 -4.88
#